data_ee6fa854630bbb89eef0c5cfe0aaf8e5
#
_entry.id   ee6fa854630bbb89eef0c5cfe0aaf8e5
#
_cell.length_a   1.000
_cell.length_b   1.000
_cell.length_c   1.000
_cell.angle_alpha   90.00
_cell.angle_beta   90.00
_cell.angle_gamma   90.00
#
_symmetry.space_group_name_H-M   'P 1'
#
loop_
_entity.id
_entity.type
_entity.pdbx_description
1 polymer ?
#
loop_
_entity_poly.entity_id
_entity_poly.type
_entity_poly.pdbx_seq_one_letter_code
_entity_poly.pdbx_strand_id
1 'polypeptide(L)'
;MTPPTKALFLAALITSLTACGGGGGGGGSASVATTFAKIDFESAPAITEAVVEAALQSGDIGDLIDADPLGASGEIGTLGKTGRYYLGKLGATPGAGPAGWFQAQIGPLTLDCEAGGTVTLSGEQNDPNTPTSGDSISMNFDNCDSGMGETADGSFEFVIDSISGNLDSGEIVLSVAMIVSNLTLTDGSGTEFIDGRVNVEIDTSQPPQSSITVSGDSLTVGEDAVTRTLADFITRATTNSGIAPPAYTIASSGSVMSSEFDGEITYSTPVTFEGSGDDNPYVGEFLIRGDGGASIRLIALDNVFVRLLIDEDGDGAEDHTIDTTWDAIRD
;
A
#
# COMPACT_ATOMS: atom_id res chain seq x y z
N MET A 1 21.65 -2.15 27.98
CA MET A 1 22.35 -2.43 26.72
C MET A 1 21.92 -1.32 25.78
N THR A 2 22.82 -0.42 25.43
CA THR A 2 22.59 0.76 24.58
C THR A 2 22.72 0.37 23.14
N PRO A 3 21.84 0.81 22.20
CA PRO A 3 21.97 0.54 20.77
C PRO A 3 23.09 1.40 20.16
N PRO A 4 23.73 0.96 19.08
CA PRO A 4 24.81 1.70 18.45
C PRO A 4 24.28 2.82 17.55
N THR A 5 24.87 3.98 17.73
CA THR A 5 24.69 5.22 16.98
C THR A 5 25.11 5.04 15.52
N LYS A 6 24.20 5.17 14.56
CA LYS A 6 24.56 5.26 13.12
C LYS A 6 25.13 6.66 12.84
N ALA A 7 26.32 6.70 12.29
CA ALA A 7 27.04 7.92 11.96
C ALA A 7 26.55 8.48 10.61
N LEU A 8 26.14 9.75 10.66
CA LEU A 8 25.77 10.59 9.53
C LEU A 8 26.99 10.85 8.62
N PHE A 9 26.88 10.53 7.34
CA PHE A 9 27.74 11.11 6.29
C PHE A 9 26.90 12.05 5.43
N LEU A 10 27.03 13.33 5.74
CA LEU A 10 26.51 14.46 4.96
C LEU A 10 27.56 14.81 3.90
N ALA A 11 27.27 14.61 2.63
CA ALA A 11 28.05 15.19 1.54
C ALA A 11 27.14 16.07 0.68
N ALA A 12 27.23 17.37 0.91
CA ALA A 12 26.62 18.40 0.09
C ALA A 12 27.33 18.52 -1.26
N LEU A 13 26.59 18.44 -2.37
CA LEU A 13 27.05 18.91 -3.66
C LEU A 13 26.00 19.85 -4.28
N ILE A 14 26.29 21.15 -4.16
CA ILE A 14 25.58 22.24 -4.85
C ILE A 14 26.27 22.44 -6.19
N THR A 15 25.55 22.33 -7.32
CA THR A 15 25.96 22.99 -8.56
C THR A 15 24.76 23.43 -9.40
N SER A 16 24.54 24.72 -9.36
CA SER A 16 24.18 25.68 -10.44
C SER A 16 23.15 25.32 -11.49
N LEU A 17 21.95 25.94 -11.34
CA LEU A 17 21.02 26.23 -12.44
C LEU A 17 21.62 27.30 -13.36
N THR A 18 21.68 27.02 -14.65
CA THR A 18 21.72 28.03 -15.70
C THR A 18 20.43 28.00 -16.47
N ALA A 19 19.63 29.05 -16.27
CA ALA A 19 18.48 29.39 -17.07
C ALA A 19 18.90 29.85 -18.47
N CYS A 20 18.29 29.32 -19.53
CA CYS A 20 18.23 29.98 -20.83
C CYS A 20 16.80 29.93 -21.35
N GLY A 21 16.18 31.09 -21.48
CA GLY A 21 14.84 31.28 -21.99
C GLY A 21 14.78 31.30 -23.52
N GLY A 22 13.60 31.10 -24.07
CA GLY A 22 13.33 31.41 -25.48
C GLY A 22 12.06 30.68 -25.97
N GLY A 23 11.01 31.45 -26.21
CA GLY A 23 9.64 31.15 -26.48
C GLY A 23 9.29 30.35 -27.73
N GLY A 24 8.01 29.98 -27.82
CA GLY A 24 7.36 29.60 -29.08
C GLY A 24 6.33 28.48 -28.88
N GLY A 25 5.05 28.82 -28.95
CA GLY A 25 3.89 27.97 -28.70
C GLY A 25 3.77 26.75 -29.58
N GLY A 26 3.12 25.76 -29.04
CA GLY A 26 2.65 24.54 -29.70
C GLY A 26 2.16 23.59 -28.62
N GLY A 27 0.83 23.55 -28.41
CA GLY A 27 0.22 22.63 -27.43
C GLY A 27 0.28 21.20 -27.94
N GLY A 28 1.39 20.54 -27.69
CA GLY A 28 1.50 19.11 -27.69
C GLY A 28 1.74 18.72 -26.23
N SER A 29 0.91 17.86 -25.69
CA SER A 29 1.24 17.16 -24.47
C SER A 29 2.55 16.42 -24.72
N ALA A 30 3.64 16.98 -24.27
CA ALA A 30 4.90 16.27 -24.21
C ALA A 30 4.68 15.13 -23.22
N SER A 31 4.63 13.90 -23.71
CA SER A 31 4.86 12.75 -22.87
C SER A 31 6.23 12.97 -22.25
N VAL A 32 6.29 13.19 -20.95
CA VAL A 32 7.54 13.15 -20.22
C VAL A 32 8.06 11.73 -20.46
N ALA A 33 9.19 11.62 -21.16
CA ALA A 33 9.82 10.33 -21.34
C ALA A 33 10.16 9.83 -19.93
N THR A 34 9.50 8.77 -19.51
CA THR A 34 9.79 8.12 -18.23
C THR A 34 11.20 7.55 -18.34
N THR A 35 12.11 8.03 -17.51
CA THR A 35 13.43 7.42 -17.37
C THR A 35 13.30 6.28 -16.39
N PHE A 36 13.79 5.09 -16.78
CA PHE A 36 13.85 3.94 -15.88
C PHE A 36 15.07 4.05 -14.96
N ALA A 37 14.93 3.52 -13.75
CA ALA A 37 16.02 3.51 -12.78
C ALA A 37 17.12 2.54 -13.21
N LYS A 38 18.38 2.92 -12.95
CA LYS A 38 19.51 2.05 -13.17
C LYS A 38 19.57 0.98 -12.07
N ILE A 39 19.70 -0.27 -12.48
CA ILE A 39 19.96 -1.40 -11.58
C ILE A 39 21.42 -1.79 -11.71
N ASP A 40 22.14 -1.87 -10.59
CA ASP A 40 23.47 -2.44 -10.48
C ASP A 40 23.61 -3.22 -9.17
N PHE A 41 24.73 -3.92 -8.99
CA PHE A 41 24.95 -4.78 -7.81
C PHE A 41 24.85 -4.02 -6.48
N GLU A 42 25.31 -2.77 -6.43
CA GLU A 42 25.29 -1.97 -5.20
C GLU A 42 23.87 -1.49 -4.85
N SER A 43 23.07 -1.11 -5.86
CA SER A 43 21.72 -0.60 -5.68
C SER A 43 20.65 -1.69 -5.58
N ALA A 44 20.91 -2.91 -6.08
CA ALA A 44 19.94 -3.99 -6.17
C ALA A 44 19.26 -4.35 -4.82
N PRO A 45 19.94 -4.45 -3.67
CA PRO A 45 19.27 -4.74 -2.40
C PRO A 45 18.29 -3.63 -1.99
N ALA A 46 18.70 -2.36 -2.06
CA ALA A 46 17.84 -1.22 -1.69
C ALA A 46 16.65 -1.06 -2.64
N ILE A 47 16.86 -1.26 -3.95
CA ILE A 47 15.75 -1.27 -4.92
C ILE A 47 14.77 -2.41 -4.61
N THR A 48 15.29 -3.61 -4.30
CA THR A 48 14.44 -4.77 -3.98
C THR A 48 13.60 -4.50 -2.74
N GLU A 49 14.21 -3.98 -1.66
CA GLU A 49 13.53 -3.57 -0.43
C GLU A 49 12.42 -2.57 -0.73
N ALA A 50 12.74 -1.43 -1.37
CA ALA A 50 11.77 -0.38 -1.67
C ALA A 50 10.59 -0.88 -2.55
N VAL A 51 10.86 -1.75 -3.54
CA VAL A 51 9.82 -2.27 -4.44
C VAL A 51 8.99 -3.36 -3.77
N VAL A 52 9.60 -4.26 -3.01
CA VAL A 52 8.87 -5.29 -2.25
C VAL A 52 8.01 -4.65 -1.18
N GLU A 53 8.54 -3.67 -0.44
CA GLU A 53 7.77 -2.91 0.55
C GLU A 53 6.58 -2.20 -0.11
N ALA A 54 6.78 -1.45 -1.20
CA ALA A 54 5.70 -0.79 -1.92
C ALA A 54 4.65 -1.79 -2.44
N ALA A 55 5.06 -2.94 -2.97
CA ALA A 55 4.14 -3.98 -3.44
C ALA A 55 3.35 -4.63 -2.28
N LEU A 56 3.97 -4.80 -1.10
CA LEU A 56 3.32 -5.31 0.10
C LEU A 56 2.39 -4.27 0.74
N GLN A 57 2.79 -2.99 0.76
CA GLN A 57 1.91 -1.90 1.24
C GLN A 57 0.58 -1.87 0.49
N SER A 58 0.58 -2.16 -0.81
CA SER A 58 -0.68 -2.31 -1.56
C SER A 58 -1.53 -3.48 -1.06
N GLY A 59 -0.91 -4.53 -0.52
CA GLY A 59 -1.59 -5.66 0.12
C GLY A 59 -2.18 -5.30 1.49
N ASP A 60 -1.48 -4.49 2.29
CA ASP A 60 -1.90 -4.05 3.62
C ASP A 60 -3.18 -3.19 3.59
N ILE A 61 -3.47 -2.54 2.45
CA ILE A 61 -4.77 -1.88 2.22
C ILE A 61 -5.93 -2.88 2.30
N GLY A 62 -5.72 -4.12 1.87
CA GLY A 62 -6.70 -5.19 2.04
C GLY A 62 -7.04 -5.47 3.52
N ASP A 63 -6.06 -5.34 4.41
CA ASP A 63 -6.21 -5.55 5.85
C ASP A 63 -7.05 -4.47 6.55
N LEU A 64 -7.24 -3.31 5.92
CA LEU A 64 -8.19 -2.30 6.39
C LEU A 64 -9.62 -2.83 6.47
N ILE A 65 -9.95 -3.82 5.67
CA ILE A 65 -11.32 -4.29 5.46
C ILE A 65 -11.56 -5.60 6.19
N ASP A 66 -10.52 -6.41 6.43
CA ASP A 66 -10.65 -7.68 7.16
C ASP A 66 -9.79 -7.69 8.44
N ALA A 67 -10.30 -8.34 9.50
CA ALA A 67 -9.58 -8.44 10.76
C ALA A 67 -8.48 -9.50 10.64
N ASP A 68 -7.31 -9.05 10.21
CA ASP A 68 -6.01 -9.70 10.42
C ASP A 68 -5.83 -11.17 9.97
N PRO A 69 -5.39 -11.42 8.73
CA PRO A 69 -4.62 -12.64 8.47
C PRO A 69 -3.11 -12.43 8.28
N LEU A 70 -2.60 -11.21 8.07
CA LEU A 70 -1.19 -11.01 7.70
C LEU A 70 -0.41 -10.04 8.60
N GLY A 71 -0.99 -9.62 9.77
CA GLY A 71 -0.27 -8.81 10.76
C GLY A 71 0.29 -7.51 10.17
N ALA A 72 -0.60 -6.66 9.64
CA ALA A 72 -0.21 -5.39 9.04
C ALA A 72 0.66 -4.55 10.00
N SER A 73 1.94 -4.49 9.70
CA SER A 73 2.91 -3.61 10.32
C SER A 73 3.40 -2.64 9.24
N GLY A 74 2.68 -1.54 9.01
CA GLY A 74 3.07 -0.52 8.06
C GLY A 74 2.18 0.70 8.13
N GLU A 75 2.54 1.73 7.39
CA GLU A 75 1.90 3.05 7.34
C GLU A 75 0.39 2.96 7.04
N ILE A 76 -0.01 2.03 6.19
CA ILE A 76 -1.42 1.79 5.84
C ILE A 76 -2.19 1.11 6.98
N GLY A 77 -1.52 0.31 7.81
CA GLY A 77 -2.09 -0.23 9.05
C GLY A 77 -2.54 0.87 10.02
N THR A 78 -1.85 2.02 10.02
CA THR A 78 -2.21 3.20 10.82
C THR A 78 -3.50 3.85 10.32
N LEU A 79 -3.71 3.95 8.99
CA LEU A 79 -4.99 4.38 8.40
C LEU A 79 -6.17 3.54 8.90
N GLY A 80 -6.02 2.22 8.90
CA GLY A 80 -7.06 1.32 9.38
C GLY A 80 -7.32 1.45 10.88
N LYS A 81 -6.28 1.69 11.67
CA LYS A 81 -6.42 1.94 13.12
C LYS A 81 -7.15 3.25 13.36
N THR A 82 -6.75 4.33 12.68
CA THR A 82 -7.37 5.66 12.78
C THR A 82 -8.82 5.63 12.32
N GLY A 83 -9.10 5.06 11.16
CA GLY A 83 -10.47 4.89 10.66
C GLY A 83 -11.34 4.07 11.63
N ARG A 84 -10.86 2.95 12.12
CA ARG A 84 -11.57 2.11 13.12
C ARG A 84 -11.81 2.83 14.44
N TYR A 85 -10.84 3.62 14.92
CA TYR A 85 -10.97 4.40 16.14
C TYR A 85 -12.12 5.41 16.05
N TYR A 86 -12.17 6.21 14.97
CA TYR A 86 -13.23 7.22 14.79
C TYR A 86 -14.58 6.59 14.48
N LEU A 87 -14.63 5.51 13.68
CA LEU A 87 -15.87 4.77 13.45
C LEU A 87 -16.39 4.10 14.73
N GLY A 88 -15.49 3.62 15.60
CA GLY A 88 -15.85 3.11 16.93
C GLY A 88 -16.49 4.17 17.83
N LYS A 89 -16.02 5.43 17.76
CA LYS A 89 -16.64 6.56 18.48
C LYS A 89 -18.07 6.91 17.98
N LEU A 90 -18.38 6.59 16.73
CA LEU A 90 -19.73 6.76 16.15
C LEU A 90 -20.72 5.66 16.56
N GLY A 91 -20.28 4.70 17.39
CA GLY A 91 -21.13 3.57 17.79
C GLY A 91 -21.18 2.45 16.74
N ALA A 92 -20.37 2.52 15.69
CA ALA A 92 -20.13 1.38 14.83
C ALA A 92 -19.47 0.26 15.67
N THR A 93 -19.99 -0.96 15.57
CA THR A 93 -19.49 -2.09 16.36
C THR A 93 -18.15 -2.52 15.79
N PRO A 94 -17.01 -2.39 16.53
CA PRO A 94 -15.73 -2.88 16.06
C PRO A 94 -15.82 -4.38 15.76
N GLY A 95 -15.35 -4.79 14.60
CA GLY A 95 -15.41 -6.20 14.19
C GLY A 95 -16.67 -6.64 13.45
N ALA A 96 -17.58 -5.71 13.16
CA ALA A 96 -18.78 -6.04 12.35
C ALA A 96 -18.48 -6.12 10.83
N GLY A 97 -17.23 -5.96 10.42
CA GLY A 97 -16.83 -5.88 9.01
C GLY A 97 -17.39 -4.63 8.31
N PRO A 98 -17.23 -4.52 6.98
CA PRO A 98 -17.70 -3.36 6.20
C PRO A 98 -19.20 -3.07 6.39
N ALA A 99 -20.03 -4.09 6.55
CA ALA A 99 -21.46 -3.94 6.80
C ALA A 99 -21.79 -3.17 8.09
N GLY A 100 -20.96 -3.23 9.12
CA GLY A 100 -21.16 -2.48 10.36
C GLY A 100 -20.82 -0.99 10.24
N TRP A 101 -20.00 -0.62 9.28
CA TRP A 101 -19.59 0.76 9.06
C TRP A 101 -20.70 1.62 8.46
N PHE A 102 -21.60 1.00 7.68
CA PHE A 102 -22.67 1.67 6.97
C PHE A 102 -24.01 1.69 7.72
N GLN A 103 -24.07 1.23 8.97
CA GLN A 103 -25.32 1.22 9.75
C GLN A 103 -25.66 2.56 10.43
N ALA A 104 -24.81 3.57 10.33
CA ALA A 104 -25.06 4.90 10.88
C ALA A 104 -25.50 5.85 9.76
N GLN A 105 -26.63 6.52 9.92
CA GLN A 105 -26.96 7.69 9.08
C GLN A 105 -25.95 8.79 9.37
N ILE A 106 -24.96 8.97 8.48
CA ILE A 106 -23.89 9.95 8.67
C ILE A 106 -24.25 11.20 7.86
N GLY A 107 -25.04 12.11 8.47
CA GLY A 107 -25.07 13.50 8.01
C GLY A 107 -23.77 14.19 8.39
N PRO A 108 -23.44 15.38 7.84
CA PRO A 108 -22.23 16.09 8.23
C PRO A 108 -22.20 16.27 9.75
N LEU A 109 -21.26 15.58 10.41
CA LEU A 109 -21.06 15.61 11.85
C LEU A 109 -19.61 15.99 12.12
N THR A 110 -19.40 17.15 12.74
CA THR A 110 -18.06 17.56 13.19
C THR A 110 -17.91 17.21 14.65
N LEU A 111 -16.84 16.50 14.96
CA LEU A 111 -16.45 16.10 16.30
C LEU A 111 -15.12 16.75 16.65
N ASP A 112 -14.99 17.21 17.90
CA ASP A 112 -13.70 17.64 18.44
C ASP A 112 -12.82 16.42 18.72
N CYS A 113 -11.55 16.48 18.35
CA CYS A 113 -10.56 15.47 18.67
C CYS A 113 -10.06 15.64 20.12
N GLU A 114 -9.52 14.58 20.72
CA GLU A 114 -9.26 14.53 22.18
C GLU A 114 -8.27 15.60 22.66
N ALA A 115 -7.23 15.89 21.88
CA ALA A 115 -6.20 16.85 22.25
C ALA A 115 -6.17 18.11 21.35
N GLY A 116 -7.06 18.22 20.36
CA GLY A 116 -7.22 19.39 19.51
C GLY A 116 -7.58 19.07 18.08
N GLY A 117 -7.99 20.09 17.33
CA GLY A 117 -8.47 19.90 15.96
C GLY A 117 -9.85 19.24 15.88
N THR A 118 -10.29 18.92 14.67
CA THR A 118 -11.61 18.35 14.43
C THR A 118 -11.58 17.25 13.37
N VAL A 119 -12.56 16.35 13.43
CA VAL A 119 -12.89 15.44 12.34
C VAL A 119 -14.33 15.68 11.90
N THR A 120 -14.53 15.87 10.60
CA THR A 120 -15.86 15.98 10.01
C THR A 120 -16.16 14.68 9.28
N LEU A 121 -17.24 14.03 9.69
CA LEU A 121 -17.76 12.82 9.06
C LEU A 121 -18.97 13.16 8.23
N SER A 122 -19.05 12.57 7.05
CA SER A 122 -20.23 12.65 6.18
C SER A 122 -20.37 11.35 5.40
N GLY A 123 -21.56 11.09 4.85
CA GLY A 123 -21.75 9.88 4.06
C GLY A 123 -23.10 9.91 3.37
N GLU A 124 -23.21 9.14 2.31
CA GLU A 124 -24.45 8.88 1.60
C GLU A 124 -24.82 7.41 1.78
N GLN A 125 -26.05 7.14 2.13
CA GLN A 125 -26.56 5.80 2.33
C GLN A 125 -27.92 5.67 1.63
N ASN A 126 -28.02 4.76 0.69
CA ASN A 126 -29.23 4.52 -0.08
C ASN A 126 -30.27 3.69 0.70
N ASP A 127 -29.80 2.73 1.50
CA ASP A 127 -30.65 1.92 2.39
C ASP A 127 -30.07 1.92 3.81
N PRO A 128 -30.80 2.41 4.84
CA PRO A 128 -30.30 2.50 6.20
C PRO A 128 -30.03 1.12 6.86
N ASN A 129 -30.46 0.03 6.27
CA ASN A 129 -30.36 -1.30 6.87
C ASN A 129 -29.38 -2.22 6.12
N THR A 130 -29.03 -1.88 4.88
CA THR A 130 -28.24 -2.77 4.03
C THR A 130 -27.25 -1.96 3.20
N PRO A 131 -25.94 -2.27 3.22
CA PRO A 131 -24.96 -1.64 2.35
C PRO A 131 -25.32 -1.87 0.89
N THR A 132 -25.25 -0.82 0.08
CA THR A 132 -25.58 -0.84 -1.34
C THR A 132 -24.52 -0.11 -2.17
N SER A 133 -24.49 -0.40 -3.47
CA SER A 133 -23.65 0.35 -4.40
C SER A 133 -23.99 1.85 -4.36
N GLY A 134 -22.96 2.69 -4.29
CA GLY A 134 -23.05 4.14 -4.16
C GLY A 134 -23.08 4.64 -2.72
N ASP A 135 -23.18 3.76 -1.73
CA ASP A 135 -23.01 4.18 -0.33
C ASP A 135 -21.58 4.66 -0.11
N SER A 136 -21.41 5.76 0.63
CA SER A 136 -20.10 6.33 0.92
C SER A 136 -19.97 6.83 2.35
N ILE A 137 -18.71 6.85 2.83
CA ILE A 137 -18.32 7.49 4.09
C ILE A 137 -17.09 8.32 3.80
N SER A 138 -17.12 9.59 4.18
CA SER A 138 -16.02 10.53 4.08
C SER A 138 -15.63 11.05 5.46
N MET A 139 -14.35 11.12 5.71
CA MET A 139 -13.73 11.71 6.90
C MET A 139 -12.77 12.82 6.47
N ASN A 140 -12.94 14.00 7.04
CA ASN A 140 -12.04 15.14 6.82
C ASN A 140 -11.44 15.53 8.17
N PHE A 141 -10.13 15.46 8.26
CA PHE A 141 -9.34 15.78 9.45
C PHE A 141 -8.76 17.19 9.31
N ASP A 142 -8.90 18.00 10.34
CA ASP A 142 -8.32 19.33 10.45
C ASP A 142 -7.49 19.36 11.74
N ASN A 143 -6.19 19.06 11.62
CA ASN A 143 -5.24 18.94 12.71
C ASN A 143 -5.79 18.11 13.89
N CYS A 144 -6.39 16.98 13.58
CA CYS A 144 -7.09 16.15 14.56
C CYS A 144 -6.11 15.36 15.41
N ASP A 145 -5.87 15.79 16.64
CA ASP A 145 -5.03 15.10 17.62
C ASP A 145 -5.87 14.10 18.40
N SER A 146 -5.53 12.81 18.25
CA SER A 146 -6.21 11.68 18.90
C SER A 146 -6.05 11.62 20.42
N GLY A 147 -5.15 12.42 21.01
CA GLY A 147 -4.77 12.34 22.42
C GLY A 147 -3.81 11.18 22.74
N MET A 148 -3.45 10.39 21.73
CA MET A 148 -2.46 9.31 21.83
C MET A 148 -1.08 9.71 21.29
N GLY A 149 -0.93 10.99 20.92
CA GLY A 149 0.30 11.56 20.36
C GLY A 149 0.38 11.50 18.84
N GLU A 150 -0.75 11.23 18.19
CA GLU A 150 -0.87 11.18 16.73
C GLU A 150 -1.83 12.27 16.26
N THR A 151 -1.42 13.05 15.26
CA THR A 151 -2.20 14.12 14.62
C THR A 151 -2.47 13.77 13.17
N ALA A 152 -3.74 13.81 12.74
CA ALA A 152 -4.18 13.59 11.37
C ALA A 152 -4.63 14.90 10.71
N ASP A 153 -4.26 15.08 9.43
CA ASP A 153 -4.73 16.17 8.57
C ASP A 153 -4.99 15.63 7.16
N GLY A 154 -6.03 16.16 6.46
CA GLY A 154 -6.40 15.68 5.12
C GLY A 154 -7.72 14.94 5.10
N SER A 155 -7.97 14.15 4.06
CA SER A 155 -9.26 13.48 3.91
C SER A 155 -9.15 12.04 3.38
N PHE A 156 -10.19 11.28 3.72
CA PHE A 156 -10.32 9.90 3.36
C PHE A 156 -11.79 9.58 3.07
N GLU A 157 -12.05 8.89 1.97
CA GLU A 157 -13.39 8.50 1.56
C GLU A 157 -13.44 7.04 1.14
N PHE A 158 -14.46 6.32 1.62
CA PHE A 158 -14.87 5.01 1.13
C PHE A 158 -16.12 5.11 0.30
N VAL A 159 -16.14 4.44 -0.85
CA VAL A 159 -17.31 4.31 -1.70
C VAL A 159 -17.54 2.84 -2.03
N ILE A 160 -18.72 2.31 -1.79
CA ILE A 160 -19.10 0.97 -2.27
C ILE A 160 -19.39 1.05 -3.77
N ASP A 161 -18.52 0.52 -4.59
CA ASP A 161 -18.74 0.42 -6.04
C ASP A 161 -19.76 -0.67 -6.36
N SER A 162 -19.63 -1.83 -5.72
CA SER A 162 -20.58 -2.93 -5.84
C SER A 162 -20.56 -3.86 -4.63
N ILE A 163 -21.70 -4.44 -4.32
CA ILE A 163 -21.84 -5.49 -3.32
C ILE A 163 -22.87 -6.53 -3.80
N SER A 164 -22.55 -7.80 -3.66
CA SER A 164 -23.44 -8.90 -4.01
C SER A 164 -23.18 -10.11 -3.09
N GLY A 165 -24.13 -11.05 -3.06
CA GLY A 165 -24.04 -12.26 -2.23
C GLY A 165 -24.90 -12.16 -0.98
N ASN A 166 -24.56 -12.94 0.04
CA ASN A 166 -25.33 -13.07 1.27
C ASN A 166 -24.52 -12.55 2.46
N LEU A 167 -24.87 -11.37 2.95
CA LEU A 167 -24.22 -10.73 4.10
C LEU A 167 -24.35 -11.55 5.39
N ASP A 168 -25.47 -12.26 5.58
CA ASP A 168 -25.71 -13.03 6.80
C ASP A 168 -24.79 -14.27 6.90
N SER A 169 -24.44 -14.88 5.76
CA SER A 169 -23.49 -16.00 5.71
C SER A 169 -22.04 -15.56 5.53
N GLY A 170 -21.80 -14.29 5.20
CA GLY A 170 -20.48 -13.79 4.84
C GLY A 170 -19.99 -14.22 3.45
N GLU A 171 -20.87 -14.80 2.63
CA GLU A 171 -20.56 -15.19 1.25
C GLU A 171 -20.85 -14.02 0.30
N ILE A 172 -19.89 -13.10 0.17
CA ILE A 172 -20.06 -11.84 -0.55
C ILE A 172 -18.96 -11.61 -1.58
N VAL A 173 -19.28 -10.80 -2.57
CA VAL A 173 -18.31 -10.08 -3.40
C VAL A 173 -18.56 -8.60 -3.16
N LEU A 174 -17.54 -7.91 -2.68
CA LEU A 174 -17.56 -6.49 -2.33
C LEU A 174 -16.46 -5.77 -3.11
N SER A 175 -16.80 -4.69 -3.79
CA SER A 175 -15.84 -3.75 -4.39
C SER A 175 -15.98 -2.39 -3.74
N VAL A 176 -14.87 -1.84 -3.26
CA VAL A 176 -14.80 -0.54 -2.59
C VAL A 176 -13.71 0.30 -3.23
N ALA A 177 -14.02 1.55 -3.53
CA ALA A 177 -13.02 2.56 -3.81
C ALA A 177 -12.64 3.30 -2.53
N MET A 178 -11.35 3.43 -2.30
CA MET A 178 -10.76 4.26 -1.24
C MET A 178 -10.09 5.46 -1.90
N ILE A 179 -10.49 6.66 -1.51
CA ILE A 179 -9.92 7.91 -2.03
C ILE A 179 -9.28 8.62 -0.85
N VAL A 180 -7.97 8.80 -0.93
CA VAL A 180 -7.19 9.50 0.08
C VAL A 180 -6.68 10.79 -0.53
N SER A 181 -6.90 11.92 0.14
CA SER A 181 -6.45 13.22 -0.38
C SER A 181 -5.59 13.92 0.65
N ASN A 182 -4.29 14.01 0.35
CA ASN A 182 -3.28 14.68 1.16
C ASN A 182 -3.37 14.31 2.65
N LEU A 183 -3.62 13.02 2.95
CA LEU A 183 -3.69 12.59 4.33
C LEU A 183 -2.28 12.51 4.90
N THR A 184 -2.07 13.26 5.97
CA THR A 184 -0.84 13.22 6.76
C THR A 184 -1.14 12.72 8.16
N LEU A 185 -0.30 11.84 8.66
CA LEU A 185 -0.34 11.33 10.03
C LEU A 185 1.01 11.66 10.66
N THR A 186 0.99 12.41 11.74
CA THR A 186 2.22 12.84 12.44
C THR A 186 2.18 12.33 13.86
N ASP A 187 3.23 11.66 14.26
CA ASP A 187 3.42 11.20 15.63
C ASP A 187 4.81 11.56 16.16
N GLY A 188 5.22 10.98 17.29
CA GLY A 188 6.53 11.22 17.90
C GLY A 188 7.70 10.58 17.12
N SER A 189 7.44 9.71 16.14
CA SER A 189 8.45 9.03 15.31
C SER A 189 8.67 9.76 13.99
N GLY A 190 7.62 10.35 13.38
CA GLY A 190 7.73 11.01 12.08
C GLY A 190 6.41 11.49 11.52
N THR A 191 6.40 11.77 10.22
CA THR A 191 5.21 12.13 9.46
C THR A 191 5.03 11.17 8.30
N GLU A 192 3.90 10.50 8.29
CA GLU A 192 3.43 9.68 7.17
C GLU A 192 2.54 10.51 6.24
N PHE A 193 2.60 10.23 4.95
CA PHE A 193 1.79 10.90 3.91
C PHE A 193 1.19 9.87 2.98
N ILE A 194 -0.09 10.03 2.66
CA ILE A 194 -0.80 9.18 1.71
C ILE A 194 -1.70 10.04 0.81
N ASP A 195 -1.61 9.83 -0.50
CA ASP A 195 -2.46 10.50 -1.49
C ASP A 195 -2.72 9.56 -2.68
N GLY A 196 -3.97 9.42 -3.11
CA GLY A 196 -4.32 8.62 -4.26
C GLY A 196 -5.65 7.90 -4.15
N ARG A 197 -5.89 7.00 -5.11
CA ARG A 197 -7.08 6.16 -5.17
C ARG A 197 -6.71 4.69 -5.25
N VAL A 198 -7.38 3.88 -4.45
CA VAL A 198 -7.23 2.43 -4.41
C VAL A 198 -8.59 1.78 -4.54
N ASN A 199 -8.69 0.76 -5.39
CA ASN A 199 -9.87 -0.10 -5.47
C ASN A 199 -9.54 -1.44 -4.79
N VAL A 200 -10.43 -1.86 -3.91
CA VAL A 200 -10.31 -3.13 -3.18
C VAL A 200 -11.51 -4.01 -3.53
N GLU A 201 -11.25 -5.20 -4.03
CA GLU A 201 -12.26 -6.23 -4.26
C GLU A 201 -12.03 -7.40 -3.30
N ILE A 202 -13.05 -7.77 -2.56
CA ILE A 202 -13.06 -8.91 -1.64
C ILE A 202 -14.06 -9.93 -2.16
N ASP A 203 -13.64 -11.17 -2.33
CA ASP A 203 -14.49 -12.28 -2.71
C ASP A 203 -14.40 -13.41 -1.68
N THR A 204 -15.45 -13.57 -0.90
CA THR A 204 -15.64 -14.66 0.07
C THR A 204 -16.78 -15.60 -0.36
N SER A 205 -17.25 -15.50 -1.61
CA SER A 205 -18.41 -16.24 -2.13
C SER A 205 -18.19 -17.73 -2.29
N GLN A 206 -16.92 -18.20 -2.17
CA GLN A 206 -16.54 -19.59 -2.40
C GLN A 206 -15.81 -20.20 -1.18
N PRO A 207 -16.43 -20.27 0.02
CA PRO A 207 -15.76 -20.87 1.17
C PRO A 207 -15.33 -22.31 0.89
N PRO A 208 -14.16 -22.76 1.36
CA PRO A 208 -13.25 -22.09 2.30
C PRO A 208 -12.21 -21.15 1.65
N GLN A 209 -12.40 -20.78 0.40
CA GLN A 209 -11.51 -19.85 -0.30
C GLN A 209 -12.02 -18.42 -0.19
N SER A 210 -11.08 -17.49 -0.03
CA SER A 210 -11.32 -16.05 -0.14
C SER A 210 -10.25 -15.42 -1.01
N SER A 211 -10.55 -14.28 -1.63
CA SER A 211 -9.54 -13.49 -2.33
C SER A 211 -9.73 -12.00 -2.07
N ILE A 212 -8.61 -11.30 -2.05
CA ILE A 212 -8.55 -9.85 -2.00
C ILE A 212 -7.76 -9.39 -3.21
N THR A 213 -8.28 -8.42 -3.96
CA THR A 213 -7.57 -7.75 -5.04
C THR A 213 -7.51 -6.26 -4.72
N VAL A 214 -6.30 -5.72 -4.68
CA VAL A 214 -6.03 -4.30 -4.48
C VAL A 214 -5.44 -3.74 -5.76
N SER A 215 -5.96 -2.63 -6.27
CA SER A 215 -5.48 -2.04 -7.51
C SER A 215 -5.65 -0.52 -7.51
N GLY A 216 -4.85 0.18 -8.30
CA GLY A 216 -4.95 1.62 -8.46
C GLY A 216 -4.12 2.12 -9.62
N ASP A 217 -4.52 3.29 -10.13
CA ASP A 217 -3.78 3.98 -11.20
C ASP A 217 -2.58 4.74 -10.62
N SER A 218 -2.72 5.29 -9.41
CA SER A 218 -1.65 6.01 -8.70
C SER A 218 -1.94 6.07 -7.21
N LEU A 219 -0.93 5.73 -6.41
CA LEU A 219 -0.91 5.88 -4.96
C LEU A 219 0.46 6.39 -4.54
N THR A 220 0.50 7.55 -3.90
CA THR A 220 1.72 8.09 -3.30
C THR A 220 1.68 7.87 -1.80
N VAL A 221 2.72 7.26 -1.28
CA VAL A 221 2.95 7.09 0.16
C VAL A 221 4.30 7.70 0.51
N GLY A 222 4.44 8.19 1.71
CA GLY A 222 5.68 8.78 2.18
C GLY A 222 5.84 8.68 3.68
N GLU A 223 7.07 8.52 4.11
CA GLU A 223 7.49 8.61 5.50
C GLU A 223 8.66 9.58 5.59
N ASP A 224 8.48 10.64 6.38
CA ASP A 224 9.46 11.73 6.54
C ASP A 224 9.93 12.31 5.19
N ALA A 225 11.16 11.96 4.78
CA ALA A 225 11.78 12.45 3.55
C ALA A 225 11.70 11.47 2.37
N VAL A 226 11.23 10.23 2.62
CA VAL A 226 11.09 9.19 1.60
C VAL A 226 9.67 9.24 1.04
N THR A 227 9.55 9.27 -0.28
CA THR A 227 8.26 9.17 -0.98
C THR A 227 8.33 8.09 -2.03
N ARG A 228 7.26 7.29 -2.13
CA ARG A 228 7.08 6.25 -3.13
C ARG A 228 5.75 6.45 -3.83
N THR A 229 5.74 6.37 -5.14
CA THR A 229 4.52 6.41 -5.96
C THR A 229 4.39 5.09 -6.69
N LEU A 230 3.34 4.34 -6.35
CA LEU A 230 2.92 3.18 -7.13
C LEU A 230 2.05 3.64 -8.28
N ALA A 231 2.25 3.07 -9.47
CA ALA A 231 1.40 3.34 -10.61
C ALA A 231 0.97 2.04 -11.31
N ASP A 232 -0.25 2.05 -11.85
CA ASP A 232 -0.84 0.91 -12.58
C ASP A 232 -0.68 -0.43 -11.81
N PHE A 233 -0.84 -0.37 -10.50
CA PHE A 233 -0.58 -1.51 -9.62
C PHE A 233 -1.81 -2.39 -9.42
N ILE A 234 -1.54 -3.68 -9.28
CA ILE A 234 -2.51 -4.69 -8.88
C ILE A 234 -1.81 -5.74 -8.01
N THR A 235 -2.37 -6.00 -6.84
CA THR A 235 -1.96 -7.09 -5.96
C THR A 235 -3.17 -7.97 -5.68
N ARG A 236 -3.02 -9.26 -5.86
CA ARG A 236 -4.05 -10.25 -5.56
C ARG A 236 -3.52 -11.26 -4.56
N ALA A 237 -4.22 -11.38 -3.43
CA ALA A 237 -4.02 -12.43 -2.45
C ALA A 237 -5.20 -13.40 -2.47
N THR A 238 -4.94 -14.70 -2.30
CA THR A 238 -5.98 -15.70 -2.07
C THR A 238 -5.64 -16.52 -0.84
N THR A 239 -6.64 -16.89 -0.06
CA THR A 239 -6.47 -17.71 1.14
C THR A 239 -7.40 -18.91 1.08
N ASN A 240 -6.89 -20.06 1.51
CA ASN A 240 -7.68 -21.27 1.70
C ASN A 240 -7.67 -21.68 3.17
N SER A 241 -8.74 -21.34 3.88
CA SER A 241 -8.92 -21.67 5.30
C SER A 241 -9.40 -23.12 5.56
N GLY A 242 -9.65 -23.90 4.51
CA GLY A 242 -10.07 -25.30 4.63
C GLY A 242 -8.96 -26.27 5.02
N ILE A 243 -7.72 -25.80 5.11
CA ILE A 243 -6.54 -26.54 5.57
C ILE A 243 -5.90 -25.80 6.74
N ALA A 244 -5.14 -26.53 7.56
CA ALA A 244 -4.46 -25.96 8.73
C ALA A 244 -2.96 -26.30 8.69
N PRO A 245 -2.05 -25.30 8.71
CA PRO A 245 -2.35 -23.86 8.65
C PRO A 245 -2.98 -23.45 7.31
N PRO A 246 -3.72 -22.33 7.25
CA PRO A 246 -4.29 -21.81 5.99
C PRO A 246 -3.21 -21.61 4.93
N ALA A 247 -3.46 -22.03 3.69
CA ALA A 247 -2.57 -21.73 2.58
C ALA A 247 -2.94 -20.39 1.96
N TYR A 248 -1.94 -19.63 1.53
CA TYR A 248 -2.15 -18.39 0.80
C TYR A 248 -1.33 -18.33 -0.49
N THR A 249 -1.77 -17.48 -1.41
CA THR A 249 -1.00 -17.12 -2.61
C THR A 249 -1.03 -15.60 -2.78
N ILE A 250 0.08 -15.01 -3.30
CA ILE A 250 0.17 -13.59 -3.59
C ILE A 250 0.78 -13.40 -4.98
N ALA A 251 0.14 -12.56 -5.79
CA ALA A 251 0.68 -12.09 -7.06
C ALA A 251 0.52 -10.58 -7.15
N SER A 252 1.57 -9.89 -7.61
CA SER A 252 1.58 -8.43 -7.72
C SER A 252 2.25 -7.98 -9.01
N SER A 253 1.82 -6.82 -9.53
CA SER A 253 2.47 -6.13 -10.65
C SER A 253 2.15 -4.65 -10.60
N GLY A 254 3.02 -3.84 -11.22
CA GLY A 254 2.88 -2.39 -11.28
C GLY A 254 4.19 -1.71 -11.61
N SER A 255 4.24 -0.41 -11.33
CA SER A 255 5.48 0.34 -11.32
C SER A 255 5.64 1.17 -10.04
N VAL A 256 6.87 1.49 -9.70
CA VAL A 256 7.26 2.28 -8.52
C VAL A 256 8.24 3.36 -8.95
N MET A 257 7.98 4.57 -8.51
CA MET A 257 8.96 5.65 -8.42
C MET A 257 9.23 5.94 -6.95
N SER A 258 10.49 6.07 -6.57
CA SER A 258 10.88 6.38 -5.18
C SER A 258 11.85 7.56 -5.15
N SER A 259 11.83 8.32 -4.08
CA SER A 259 12.88 9.33 -3.82
C SER A 259 14.25 8.72 -3.49
N GLU A 260 14.32 7.39 -3.29
CA GLU A 260 15.53 6.65 -2.96
C GLU A 260 16.35 6.26 -4.20
N PHE A 261 15.72 6.30 -5.40
CA PHE A 261 16.39 6.02 -6.68
C PHE A 261 15.83 6.89 -7.80
N ASP A 262 16.68 7.17 -8.80
CA ASP A 262 16.27 7.98 -9.95
C ASP A 262 15.55 7.12 -10.99
N GLY A 263 14.30 7.48 -11.33
CA GLY A 263 13.53 6.85 -12.40
C GLY A 263 12.47 5.88 -11.91
N GLU A 264 11.83 5.22 -12.88
CA GLU A 264 10.76 4.26 -12.66
C GLU A 264 11.32 2.83 -12.66
N ILE A 265 10.75 1.99 -11.81
CA ILE A 265 10.97 0.54 -11.77
C ILE A 265 9.63 -0.12 -12.06
N THR A 266 9.61 -1.12 -12.95
CA THR A 266 8.43 -1.98 -13.10
C THR A 266 8.64 -3.30 -12.35
N TYR A 267 7.55 -3.86 -11.84
CA TYR A 267 7.61 -5.14 -11.15
C TYR A 267 6.46 -6.07 -11.51
N SER A 268 6.70 -7.37 -11.38
CA SER A 268 5.68 -8.41 -11.57
C SER A 268 6.03 -9.67 -10.79
N THR A 269 5.06 -10.56 -10.63
CA THR A 269 5.19 -11.88 -10.01
C THR A 269 5.03 -12.96 -11.09
N PRO A 270 6.10 -13.33 -11.85
CA PRO A 270 6.01 -14.35 -12.90
C PRO A 270 5.63 -15.73 -12.36
N VAL A 271 6.05 -16.03 -11.13
CA VAL A 271 5.64 -17.19 -10.37
C VAL A 271 4.99 -16.70 -9.08
N THR A 272 3.70 -16.98 -8.94
CA THR A 272 2.91 -16.60 -7.77
C THR A 272 3.59 -17.08 -6.49
N PHE A 273 3.68 -16.21 -5.50
CA PHE A 273 4.14 -16.61 -4.17
C PHE A 273 3.12 -17.50 -3.50
N GLU A 274 3.61 -18.57 -2.86
CA GLU A 274 2.81 -19.49 -2.06
C GLU A 274 3.38 -19.58 -0.64
N GLY A 275 2.49 -19.56 0.35
CA GLY A 275 2.85 -19.66 1.75
C GLY A 275 1.77 -20.34 2.58
N SER A 276 1.98 -20.44 3.88
CA SER A 276 1.00 -20.99 4.81
C SER A 276 1.08 -20.36 6.20
N GLY A 277 -0.07 -20.11 6.81
CA GLY A 277 -0.15 -19.40 8.09
C GLY A 277 0.43 -17.99 7.95
N ASP A 278 1.19 -17.59 8.98
CA ASP A 278 1.87 -16.30 9.06
C ASP A 278 3.34 -16.39 8.60
N ASP A 279 3.75 -17.53 8.02
CA ASP A 279 5.11 -17.71 7.52
C ASP A 279 5.32 -16.94 6.21
N ASN A 280 6.57 -16.55 5.91
CA ASN A 280 6.93 -16.02 4.61
C ASN A 280 6.68 -17.03 3.48
N PRO A 281 6.52 -16.58 2.23
CA PRO A 281 6.38 -17.47 1.09
C PRO A 281 7.58 -18.42 0.97
N TYR A 282 7.31 -19.68 0.65
CA TYR A 282 8.33 -20.70 0.44
C TYR A 282 8.55 -21.03 -1.05
N VAL A 283 7.70 -20.53 -1.93
CA VAL A 283 7.78 -20.63 -3.40
C VAL A 283 7.33 -19.30 -3.98
N GLY A 284 7.90 -18.91 -5.11
CA GLY A 284 7.51 -17.73 -5.87
C GLY A 284 8.69 -17.01 -6.47
N GLU A 285 8.38 -16.12 -7.42
CA GLU A 285 9.36 -15.28 -8.08
C GLU A 285 8.81 -13.88 -8.28
N PHE A 286 9.60 -12.88 -7.94
CA PHE A 286 9.33 -11.48 -8.16
C PHE A 286 10.38 -10.92 -9.12
N LEU A 287 9.93 -10.27 -10.17
CA LEU A 287 10.78 -9.72 -11.21
C LEU A 287 10.69 -8.20 -11.20
N ILE A 288 11.80 -7.55 -11.01
CA ILE A 288 11.99 -6.09 -11.02
C ILE A 288 12.76 -5.73 -12.29
N ARG A 289 12.34 -4.69 -13.00
CA ARG A 289 13.00 -4.22 -14.23
C ARG A 289 13.25 -2.73 -14.18
N GLY A 290 14.47 -2.35 -14.60
CA GLY A 290 14.94 -0.99 -14.70
C GLY A 290 15.35 -0.60 -16.13
N ASP A 291 16.26 0.37 -16.20
CA ASP A 291 16.79 0.90 -17.47
C ASP A 291 17.58 -0.14 -18.27
N GLY A 292 17.55 -0.02 -19.60
CA GLY A 292 18.36 -0.84 -20.49
C GLY A 292 18.02 -2.33 -20.52
N GLY A 293 16.96 -2.77 -19.81
CA GLY A 293 16.61 -4.19 -19.66
C GLY A 293 17.20 -4.83 -18.40
N ALA A 294 17.98 -4.10 -17.62
CA ALA A 294 18.52 -4.55 -16.35
C ALA A 294 17.41 -5.07 -15.43
N SER A 295 17.68 -6.14 -14.70
CA SER A 295 16.65 -6.77 -13.87
C SER A 295 17.18 -7.39 -12.59
N ILE A 296 16.27 -7.54 -11.61
CA ILE A 296 16.45 -8.33 -10.40
C ILE A 296 15.35 -9.36 -10.35
N ARG A 297 15.72 -10.63 -10.16
CA ARG A 297 14.76 -11.71 -9.90
C ARG A 297 14.94 -12.17 -8.45
N LEU A 298 13.93 -11.90 -7.61
CA LEU A 298 13.86 -12.42 -6.25
C LEU A 298 13.15 -13.79 -6.32
N ILE A 299 13.80 -14.83 -5.84
CA ILE A 299 13.27 -16.19 -5.82
C ILE A 299 13.17 -16.66 -4.37
N ALA A 300 11.98 -17.05 -3.92
CA ALA A 300 11.80 -17.71 -2.64
C ALA A 300 12.45 -19.10 -2.69
N LEU A 301 13.42 -19.37 -1.82
CA LEU A 301 14.04 -20.68 -1.68
C LEU A 301 13.31 -21.52 -0.63
N ASP A 302 12.85 -20.89 0.42
CA ASP A 302 11.98 -21.40 1.47
C ASP A 302 11.39 -20.22 2.25
N ASN A 303 10.70 -20.46 3.37
CA ASN A 303 10.08 -19.41 4.20
C ASN A 303 11.08 -18.55 5.00
N VAL A 304 12.40 -18.79 4.86
CA VAL A 304 13.47 -18.02 5.54
C VAL A 304 14.39 -17.35 4.52
N PHE A 305 14.77 -18.08 3.45
CA PHE A 305 15.78 -17.66 2.52
C PHE A 305 15.21 -17.29 1.16
N VAL A 306 15.81 -16.25 0.57
CA VAL A 306 15.56 -15.77 -0.78
C VAL A 306 16.86 -15.62 -1.55
N ARG A 307 16.78 -15.66 -2.86
CA ARG A 307 17.88 -15.40 -3.78
C ARG A 307 17.55 -14.25 -4.70
N LEU A 308 18.47 -13.30 -4.82
CA LEU A 308 18.45 -12.24 -5.83
C LEU A 308 19.40 -12.64 -6.97
N LEU A 309 18.86 -12.70 -8.17
CA LEU A 309 19.61 -12.83 -9.41
C LEU A 309 19.58 -11.49 -10.13
N ILE A 310 20.74 -10.92 -10.40
CA ILE A 310 20.90 -9.56 -10.93
C ILE A 310 21.51 -9.65 -12.31
N ASP A 311 20.83 -9.07 -13.29
CA ASP A 311 21.24 -8.85 -14.66
C ASP A 311 21.41 -7.33 -14.83
N GLU A 312 22.65 -6.83 -14.84
CA GLU A 312 22.93 -5.37 -14.85
C GLU A 312 22.91 -4.78 -16.25
N ASP A 313 23.28 -5.56 -17.26
CA ASP A 313 23.40 -5.08 -18.63
C ASP A 313 22.19 -5.43 -19.52
N GLY A 314 21.23 -6.19 -18.99
CA GLY A 314 19.98 -6.52 -19.65
C GLY A 314 20.12 -7.55 -20.78
N ASP A 315 21.18 -8.33 -20.78
CA ASP A 315 21.41 -9.36 -21.82
C ASP A 315 20.66 -10.67 -21.54
N GLY A 316 20.04 -10.79 -20.37
CA GLY A 316 19.25 -11.92 -19.91
C GLY A 316 20.06 -12.99 -19.19
N ALA A 317 21.34 -12.78 -18.96
CA ALA A 317 22.17 -13.61 -18.13
C ALA A 317 22.37 -12.95 -16.74
N GLU A 318 22.46 -13.77 -15.69
CA GLU A 318 22.73 -13.25 -14.36
C GLU A 318 24.21 -12.89 -14.20
N ASP A 319 24.52 -11.62 -13.91
CA ASP A 319 25.85 -11.15 -13.60
C ASP A 319 26.24 -11.44 -12.16
N HIS A 320 25.27 -11.30 -11.24
CA HIS A 320 25.46 -11.46 -9.81
C HIS A 320 24.36 -12.25 -9.14
N THR A 321 24.71 -12.89 -8.03
CA THR A 321 23.77 -13.62 -7.16
C THR A 321 24.00 -13.24 -5.71
N ILE A 322 22.92 -12.92 -5.00
CA ILE A 322 22.91 -12.66 -3.56
C ILE A 322 21.95 -13.64 -2.90
N ASP A 323 22.44 -14.45 -1.95
CA ASP A 323 21.59 -15.23 -1.06
C ASP A 323 21.38 -14.45 0.24
N THR A 324 20.12 -14.23 0.64
CA THR A 324 19.74 -13.44 1.81
C THR A 324 18.48 -14.02 2.47
N THR A 325 17.90 -13.31 3.43
CA THR A 325 16.67 -13.72 4.12
C THR A 325 15.52 -12.78 3.79
N TRP A 326 14.29 -13.25 4.00
CA TRP A 326 13.10 -12.42 3.90
C TRP A 326 13.16 -11.20 4.84
N ASP A 327 13.67 -11.41 6.07
CA ASP A 327 13.79 -10.32 7.06
C ASP A 327 14.74 -9.21 6.56
N ALA A 328 15.84 -9.59 5.91
CA ALA A 328 16.80 -8.62 5.37
C ALA A 328 16.33 -7.89 4.10
N ILE A 329 15.20 -8.29 3.54
CA ILE A 329 14.54 -7.58 2.42
C ILE A 329 13.42 -6.65 2.93
N ARG A 330 13.00 -6.79 4.20
CA ARG A 330 11.89 -6.04 4.81
C ARG A 330 12.31 -5.06 5.91
N ASP A 331 13.59 -5.13 6.36
CA ASP A 331 14.18 -4.26 7.40
C ASP A 331 14.79 -2.98 6.80
#